data_078f00e1a70ec569d8b85e6cec7e82cb
#
_entry.id   078f00e1a70ec569d8b85e6cec7e82cb
#
_cell.length_a   1.000
_cell.length_b   1.000
_cell.length_c   1.000
_cell.angle_alpha   90.00
_cell.angle_beta   90.00
_cell.angle_gamma   90.00
#
_symmetry.space_group_name_H-M   'P 1'
#
loop_
_entity.id
_entity.type
_entity.pdbx_description
1 polymer ?
#
loop_
_entity_poly.entity_id
_entity_poly.type
_entity_poly.pdbx_seq_one_letter_code
_entity_poly.pdbx_strand_id
1 'polypeptide(L)'
;MKRIIICLLGAVSGLVAVPAAAQQSSMQFGGLMFSHDLMLAEDFASLSRPANFGTARAMALGGAFTSLGADMSAMSINPAGLGMYRRSEISLTPMLSVAQGETANTLPWQGNNRTRFSFANVGAALNIFESSSGSLVSMTLGVGLNRVADFNTRYSYSSESVYDAASGQTVPTLADVFSQQLTYHGIFPNQDGALGYDYVPYFWPAILGYNGFMTSQAGDQMVPDMIGHNASAIYSVDVVNSGSINEFQIALGANINNILYVGATLGIQSVHKKTGITYQEQYLYDGAPVDRDGTPLASKLDYASLYQQTVLDGSGLNFKIGAIVRPVAGLRLGVAYHTPTFYSLDRTYAADIESSISNAANTSREINTDRTPVLSDDGPNSWEFVSPSRLLFGASYTFGTFAIVSVDYERDWYNGIRVKNVPDGQPGFIIQPEEYKLEFKNNFCATNAVRAGLELKPLPVLALRVGGGYTSSMLKDKSLYFNRPVATESHYLTAGVGFTLSRTTVLDLAYQYAVDSYSKYQLFFSMDADAGQPVTWSGLYDTSITRHYIALTLGFRF
;
A
#
# COMPACT_ATOMS: atom_id res chain seq x y z
N MET A 1 14.53 20.64 -8.42
CA MET A 1 15.10 19.32 -8.66
C MET A 1 16.27 19.01 -7.72
N LYS A 2 17.41 19.72 -7.74
CA LYS A 2 18.57 19.45 -6.84
C LYS A 2 18.23 19.37 -5.32
N ARG A 3 17.26 20.14 -4.83
CA ARG A 3 16.87 20.14 -3.41
C ARG A 3 15.95 18.98 -3.00
N ILE A 4 15.19 18.41 -3.94
CA ILE A 4 14.25 17.32 -3.70
C ILE A 4 15.00 15.99 -3.58
N ILE A 5 15.98 15.78 -4.45
CA ILE A 5 16.88 14.60 -4.40
C ILE A 5 17.70 14.61 -3.09
N ILE A 6 18.12 15.80 -2.63
CA ILE A 6 18.84 15.95 -1.36
C ILE A 6 17.97 15.59 -0.16
N CYS A 7 16.63 15.75 -0.22
CA CYS A 7 15.75 15.38 0.90
C CYS A 7 15.42 13.87 0.94
N LEU A 8 15.25 13.22 -0.22
CA LEU A 8 15.24 11.76 -0.30
C LEU A 8 16.58 11.16 0.14
N LEU A 9 17.65 11.83 -0.21
CA LEU A 9 19.01 11.54 0.23
C LEU A 9 19.24 11.88 1.71
N GLY A 10 18.60 12.91 2.23
CA GLY A 10 18.62 13.26 3.64
C GLY A 10 17.95 12.19 4.50
N ALA A 11 16.85 11.61 4.05
CA ALA A 11 16.21 10.48 4.73
C ALA A 11 17.07 9.20 4.64
N VAL A 12 17.75 9.00 3.50
CA VAL A 12 18.72 7.90 3.31
C VAL A 12 20.06 8.21 3.96
N SER A 13 20.54 9.47 3.93
CA SER A 13 21.79 9.87 4.56
C SER A 13 21.65 10.15 6.06
N GLY A 14 20.45 10.40 6.56
CA GLY A 14 20.15 10.38 8.00
C GLY A 14 20.26 8.99 8.61
N LEU A 15 20.03 7.94 7.79
CA LEU A 15 20.26 6.54 8.14
C LEU A 15 21.75 6.16 8.10
N VAL A 16 22.56 6.95 7.40
CA VAL A 16 24.01 6.80 7.32
C VAL A 16 24.63 8.14 7.74
N ALA A 17 24.63 8.43 9.03
CA ALA A 17 25.37 9.56 9.57
C ALA A 17 26.87 9.29 9.43
N VAL A 18 27.39 9.43 8.21
CA VAL A 18 28.82 9.39 7.91
C VAL A 18 29.42 10.74 8.33
N PRO A 19 30.47 10.79 9.13
CA PRO A 19 31.21 12.02 9.33
C PRO A 19 31.66 12.57 7.97
N ALA A 20 31.45 13.86 7.73
CA ALA A 20 31.74 14.54 6.47
C ALA A 20 33.18 14.41 5.93
N ALA A 21 34.10 13.77 6.69
CA ALA A 21 35.48 13.52 6.33
C ALA A 21 35.69 12.20 5.53
N ALA A 22 34.69 11.33 5.40
CA ALA A 22 34.80 10.06 4.67
C ALA A 22 34.17 10.09 3.25
N GLN A 23 33.85 11.27 2.74
CA GLN A 23 33.26 11.47 1.41
C GLN A 23 34.31 11.43 0.28
N GLN A 24 35.22 10.48 0.27
CA GLN A 24 36.04 10.23 -0.91
C GLN A 24 35.53 8.99 -1.63
N SER A 25 34.91 9.23 -2.79
CA SER A 25 34.78 8.35 -3.95
C SER A 25 34.48 6.87 -3.69
N SER A 26 33.37 6.53 -3.06
CA SER A 26 32.81 5.19 -3.17
C SER A 26 31.32 5.29 -3.51
N MET A 27 30.91 4.57 -4.55
CA MET A 27 29.50 4.37 -4.86
C MET A 27 28.81 3.80 -3.62
N GLN A 28 27.91 4.57 -3.02
CA GLN A 28 27.09 4.07 -1.92
C GLN A 28 25.89 3.36 -2.52
N PHE A 29 25.83 2.04 -2.38
CA PHE A 29 24.63 1.31 -2.74
C PHE A 29 23.52 1.67 -1.77
N GLY A 30 22.36 2.06 -2.33
CA GLY A 30 21.15 2.30 -1.54
C GLY A 30 20.61 0.97 -1.03
N GLY A 31 21.19 0.43 0.05
CA GLY A 31 20.77 -0.81 0.68
C GLY A 31 19.34 -0.82 1.21
N LEU A 32 18.64 0.31 1.15
CA LEU A 32 17.25 0.48 1.61
C LEU A 32 16.24 -0.41 0.91
N MET A 33 16.51 -0.87 -0.31
CA MET A 33 15.57 -1.74 -1.01
C MET A 33 15.43 -3.12 -0.38
N PHE A 34 16.43 -3.57 0.34
CA PHE A 34 16.42 -4.86 1.01
C PHE A 34 16.01 -4.78 2.48
N SER A 35 15.93 -3.57 3.03
CA SER A 35 15.54 -3.34 4.42
C SER A 35 14.05 -3.03 4.51
N HIS A 36 13.23 -4.05 4.54
CA HIS A 36 11.81 -3.91 4.86
C HIS A 36 11.54 -3.77 6.37
N ASP A 37 12.59 -3.68 7.16
CA ASP A 37 12.55 -3.29 8.57
C ASP A 37 12.16 -1.83 8.80
N LEU A 38 12.30 -0.96 7.78
CA LEU A 38 11.94 0.44 7.87
C LEU A 38 10.50 0.71 7.38
N MET A 39 9.82 1.59 8.08
CA MET A 39 8.60 2.24 7.59
C MET A 39 9.00 3.50 6.82
N LEU A 40 8.57 3.61 5.57
CA LEU A 40 8.83 4.76 4.71
C LEU A 40 7.58 5.64 4.55
N ALA A 41 7.73 6.84 4.03
CA ALA A 41 6.61 7.74 3.76
C ALA A 41 5.54 7.09 2.85
N GLU A 42 5.98 6.26 1.90
CA GLU A 42 5.13 5.47 0.99
C GLU A 42 4.21 4.49 1.72
N ASP A 43 4.67 3.90 2.83
CA ASP A 43 3.87 2.97 3.61
C ASP A 43 2.70 3.69 4.28
N PHE A 44 2.95 4.85 4.92
CA PHE A 44 1.91 5.66 5.53
C PHE A 44 0.93 6.22 4.49
N ALA A 45 1.43 6.65 3.32
CA ALA A 45 0.60 7.09 2.22
C ALA A 45 -0.30 5.95 1.69
N SER A 46 0.24 4.75 1.55
CA SER A 46 -0.51 3.55 1.15
C SER A 46 -1.59 3.16 2.15
N LEU A 47 -1.29 3.21 3.46
CA LEU A 47 -2.26 2.96 4.53
C LEU A 47 -3.39 4.00 4.57
N SER A 48 -3.10 5.21 4.11
CA SER A 48 -4.05 6.33 4.11
C SER A 48 -5.00 6.35 2.92
N ARG A 49 -4.85 5.42 1.95
CA ARG A 49 -5.62 5.41 0.70
C ARG A 49 -6.91 4.61 0.83
N PRO A 50 -8.09 5.27 0.82
CA PRO A 50 -9.36 4.56 0.88
C PRO A 50 -9.70 3.95 -0.49
N ALA A 51 -10.43 2.83 -0.44
CA ALA A 51 -11.07 2.23 -1.61
C ALA A 51 -12.57 2.61 -1.65
N ASN A 52 -13.18 2.47 -2.84
CA ASN A 52 -14.60 2.72 -3.03
C ASN A 52 -15.41 1.48 -2.62
N PHE A 53 -15.52 1.23 -1.33
CA PHE A 53 -16.30 0.13 -0.77
C PHE A 53 -17.54 0.63 -0.03
N GLY A 54 -18.56 -0.23 0.05
CA GLY A 54 -19.82 0.05 0.70
C GLY A 54 -20.86 -1.00 0.30
N THR A 55 -22.12 -0.59 0.21
CA THR A 55 -23.17 -1.43 -0.38
C THR A 55 -22.98 -1.58 -1.88
N ALA A 56 -23.52 -2.64 -2.47
CA ALA A 56 -23.48 -2.85 -3.92
C ALA A 56 -24.14 -1.68 -4.67
N ARG A 57 -25.17 -1.05 -4.11
CA ARG A 57 -25.80 0.15 -4.68
C ARG A 57 -24.82 1.32 -4.78
N ALA A 58 -24.11 1.63 -3.70
CA ALA A 58 -23.15 2.74 -3.69
C ALA A 58 -21.94 2.44 -4.59
N MET A 59 -21.43 1.21 -4.57
CA MET A 59 -20.34 0.76 -5.45
C MET A 59 -20.75 0.87 -6.92
N ALA A 60 -21.96 0.43 -7.31
CA ALA A 60 -22.45 0.49 -8.68
C ALA A 60 -22.62 1.93 -9.21
N LEU A 61 -22.84 2.90 -8.32
CA LEU A 61 -22.89 4.34 -8.62
C LEU A 61 -21.50 4.99 -8.61
N GLY A 62 -20.42 4.20 -8.64
CA GLY A 62 -19.06 4.71 -8.59
C GLY A 62 -18.70 5.41 -7.28
N GLY A 63 -19.46 5.21 -6.19
CA GLY A 63 -19.26 5.93 -4.93
C GLY A 63 -19.66 7.40 -4.95
N ALA A 64 -20.33 7.89 -6.00
CA ALA A 64 -20.88 9.23 -6.08
C ALA A 64 -22.11 9.37 -5.18
N PHE A 65 -21.87 9.42 -3.86
CA PHE A 65 -22.89 9.24 -2.84
C PHE A 65 -22.96 10.36 -1.79
N THR A 66 -22.14 11.41 -1.92
CA THR A 66 -22.04 12.52 -0.95
C THR A 66 -23.36 13.29 -0.79
N SER A 67 -24.18 13.36 -1.85
CA SER A 67 -25.51 14.01 -1.84
C SER A 67 -26.70 13.03 -1.83
N LEU A 68 -26.41 11.71 -1.85
CA LEU A 68 -27.40 10.65 -1.78
C LEU A 68 -27.55 10.15 -0.33
N GLY A 69 -28.52 9.28 -0.09
CA GLY A 69 -28.76 8.73 1.24
C GLY A 69 -29.72 7.54 1.22
N ALA A 70 -30.22 7.18 2.40
CA ALA A 70 -31.01 5.98 2.66
C ALA A 70 -30.26 4.71 2.19
N ASP A 71 -29.00 4.61 2.64
CA ASP A 71 -28.08 3.51 2.34
C ASP A 71 -26.99 3.45 3.42
N MET A 72 -26.53 2.25 3.79
CA MET A 72 -25.53 2.06 4.83
C MET A 72 -24.19 2.72 4.51
N SER A 73 -23.84 2.87 3.23
CA SER A 73 -22.61 3.55 2.81
C SER A 73 -22.56 5.03 3.21
N ALA A 74 -23.72 5.61 3.56
CA ALA A 74 -23.79 6.98 4.06
C ALA A 74 -22.97 7.17 5.33
N MET A 75 -22.88 6.17 6.24
CA MET A 75 -22.05 6.24 7.44
C MET A 75 -20.58 6.50 7.09
N SER A 76 -20.10 5.96 5.98
CA SER A 76 -18.72 6.08 5.54
C SER A 76 -18.45 7.32 4.69
N ILE A 77 -19.43 7.76 3.88
CA ILE A 77 -19.27 8.82 2.87
C ILE A 77 -19.80 10.16 3.37
N ASN A 78 -21.10 10.24 3.68
CA ASN A 78 -21.74 11.44 4.25
C ASN A 78 -22.83 11.01 5.23
N PRO A 79 -22.59 11.10 6.55
CA PRO A 79 -23.53 10.63 7.55
C PRO A 79 -24.91 11.35 7.54
N ALA A 80 -25.01 12.53 6.94
CA ALA A 80 -26.29 13.19 6.73
C ALA A 80 -27.29 12.35 5.92
N GLY A 81 -26.79 11.45 5.06
CA GLY A 81 -27.60 10.51 4.29
C GLY A 81 -28.42 9.54 5.13
N LEU A 82 -28.04 9.29 6.39
CA LEU A 82 -28.82 8.50 7.34
C LEU A 82 -30.17 9.17 7.67
N GLY A 83 -30.22 10.51 7.71
CA GLY A 83 -31.46 11.24 7.93
C GLY A 83 -32.53 11.05 6.83
N MET A 84 -32.17 10.42 5.72
CA MET A 84 -33.10 10.08 4.65
C MET A 84 -33.80 8.73 4.81
N TYR A 85 -33.42 7.92 5.79
CA TYR A 85 -34.12 6.68 6.11
C TYR A 85 -35.53 6.99 6.63
N ARG A 86 -36.50 6.23 6.15
CA ARG A 86 -37.90 6.26 6.58
C ARG A 86 -38.33 5.01 7.32
N ARG A 87 -37.52 3.97 7.22
CA ARG A 87 -37.67 2.68 7.87
C ARG A 87 -36.33 2.20 8.36
N SER A 88 -36.32 1.41 9.39
CA SER A 88 -35.13 0.70 9.81
C SER A 88 -34.70 -0.31 8.73
N GLU A 89 -33.40 -0.51 8.61
CA GLU A 89 -32.81 -1.44 7.63
C GLU A 89 -31.61 -2.17 8.25
N ILE A 90 -31.50 -3.45 7.93
CA ILE A 90 -30.28 -4.24 8.16
C ILE A 90 -29.78 -4.68 6.81
N SER A 91 -28.47 -4.55 6.56
CA SER A 91 -27.88 -4.99 5.31
C SER A 91 -26.55 -5.70 5.49
N LEU A 92 -26.27 -6.60 4.55
CA LEU A 92 -25.05 -7.40 4.45
C LEU A 92 -24.54 -7.38 3.02
N THR A 93 -23.25 -7.09 2.84
CA THR A 93 -22.62 -7.01 1.51
C THR A 93 -21.37 -7.90 1.45
N PRO A 94 -21.51 -9.22 1.16
CA PRO A 94 -20.38 -10.04 0.74
C PRO A 94 -19.78 -9.53 -0.57
N MET A 95 -18.45 -9.68 -0.69
CA MET A 95 -17.67 -9.22 -1.83
C MET A 95 -16.58 -10.23 -2.20
N LEU A 96 -16.44 -10.47 -3.50
CA LEU A 96 -15.32 -11.18 -4.09
C LEU A 96 -14.38 -10.17 -4.75
N SER A 97 -13.09 -10.21 -4.43
CA SER A 97 -12.06 -9.40 -5.08
C SER A 97 -11.07 -10.30 -5.83
N VAL A 98 -10.68 -9.88 -7.03
CA VAL A 98 -9.61 -10.46 -7.82
C VAL A 98 -8.66 -9.33 -8.18
N ALA A 99 -7.42 -9.42 -7.73
CA ALA A 99 -6.36 -8.48 -8.07
C ALA A 99 -5.32 -9.15 -8.96
N GLN A 100 -4.89 -8.44 -10.00
CA GLN A 100 -3.87 -8.87 -10.93
C GLN A 100 -2.82 -7.76 -11.04
N GLY A 101 -1.57 -8.07 -10.65
CA GLY A 101 -0.43 -7.18 -10.82
C GLY A 101 0.25 -7.43 -12.16
N GLU A 102 0.58 -6.36 -12.85
CA GLU A 102 1.36 -6.37 -14.09
C GLU A 102 2.55 -5.43 -13.93
N THR A 103 3.73 -5.90 -14.33
CA THR A 103 4.95 -5.10 -14.31
C THR A 103 5.55 -5.08 -15.72
N ALA A 104 5.76 -3.89 -16.26
CA ALA A 104 6.43 -3.70 -17.55
C ALA A 104 7.96 -3.79 -17.39
N ASN A 105 8.65 -4.03 -18.50
CA ASN A 105 10.12 -4.16 -18.58
C ASN A 105 10.69 -5.30 -17.74
N THR A 106 9.98 -6.42 -17.70
CA THR A 106 10.36 -7.63 -16.96
C THR A 106 10.29 -8.85 -17.87
N LEU A 107 11.01 -9.90 -17.50
CA LEU A 107 10.81 -11.22 -18.09
C LEU A 107 9.39 -11.72 -17.74
N PRO A 108 8.72 -12.48 -18.62
CA PRO A 108 7.38 -12.96 -18.34
C PRO A 108 7.33 -13.81 -17.07
N TRP A 109 6.53 -13.39 -16.09
CA TRP A 109 6.26 -14.15 -14.89
C TRP A 109 4.80 -14.59 -14.86
N GLN A 110 4.53 -15.83 -14.46
CA GLN A 110 3.16 -16.35 -14.36
C GLN A 110 2.67 -16.31 -12.90
N GLY A 111 1.40 -16.00 -12.70
CA GLY A 111 0.72 -16.22 -11.42
C GLY A 111 0.51 -15.01 -10.52
N ASN A 112 0.43 -13.81 -11.08
CA ASN A 112 0.20 -12.56 -10.33
C ASN A 112 -1.25 -12.33 -9.86
N ASN A 113 -2.12 -13.33 -10.00
CA ASN A 113 -3.52 -13.20 -9.60
C ASN A 113 -3.72 -13.53 -8.12
N ARG A 114 -4.56 -12.74 -7.45
CA ARG A 114 -4.96 -12.98 -6.07
C ARG A 114 -6.46 -12.80 -5.90
N THR A 115 -7.13 -13.88 -5.49
CA THR A 115 -8.59 -13.89 -5.26
C THR A 115 -8.89 -13.95 -3.77
N ARG A 116 -9.85 -13.15 -3.30
CA ARG A 116 -10.27 -13.15 -1.89
C ARG A 116 -11.76 -12.89 -1.75
N PHE A 117 -12.38 -13.67 -0.86
CA PHE A 117 -13.73 -13.41 -0.36
C PHE A 117 -13.66 -12.54 0.91
N SER A 118 -14.59 -11.59 1.03
CA SER A 118 -14.67 -10.66 2.17
C SER A 118 -16.06 -10.04 2.29
N PHE A 119 -16.25 -9.20 3.31
CA PHE A 119 -17.43 -8.35 3.43
C PHE A 119 -17.03 -6.90 3.15
N ALA A 120 -17.73 -6.23 2.23
CA ALA A 120 -17.54 -4.81 1.96
C ALA A 120 -18.26 -3.95 3.02
N ASN A 121 -19.48 -4.35 3.41
CA ASN A 121 -20.27 -3.64 4.39
C ASN A 121 -21.22 -4.58 5.12
N VAL A 122 -21.43 -4.33 6.41
CA VAL A 122 -22.44 -4.99 7.26
C VAL A 122 -22.96 -3.95 8.23
N GLY A 123 -24.29 -3.78 8.36
CA GLY A 123 -24.78 -2.79 9.31
C GLY A 123 -26.29 -2.74 9.47
N ALA A 124 -26.69 -1.90 10.41
CA ALA A 124 -28.07 -1.58 10.72
C ALA A 124 -28.28 -0.06 10.80
N ALA A 125 -29.35 0.43 10.21
CA ALA A 125 -29.85 1.78 10.38
C ALA A 125 -31.22 1.69 11.07
N LEU A 126 -31.29 2.24 12.28
CA LEU A 126 -32.48 2.20 13.12
C LEU A 126 -33.12 3.58 13.16
N ASN A 127 -34.34 3.72 12.67
CA ASN A 127 -35.12 4.94 12.85
C ASN A 127 -35.57 5.02 14.31
N ILE A 128 -34.91 5.90 15.08
CA ILE A 128 -35.12 6.01 16.54
C ILE A 128 -36.09 7.13 16.91
N PHE A 129 -36.40 8.01 15.98
CA PHE A 129 -37.35 9.10 16.18
C PHE A 129 -38.04 9.47 14.87
N GLU A 130 -39.36 9.63 14.90
CA GLU A 130 -40.14 10.14 13.80
C GLU A 130 -41.22 11.07 14.34
N SER A 131 -41.41 12.22 13.69
CA SER A 131 -42.43 13.19 14.05
C SER A 131 -43.14 13.72 12.80
N SER A 132 -44.45 13.82 12.87
CA SER A 132 -45.27 14.47 11.85
C SER A 132 -45.44 15.97 12.08
N SER A 133 -45.09 16.46 13.27
CA SER A 133 -45.20 17.86 13.69
C SER A 133 -43.87 18.36 14.22
N GLY A 134 -43.42 19.51 13.77
CA GLY A 134 -42.13 20.13 14.17
C GLY A 134 -41.07 20.08 13.10
N SER A 135 -39.99 20.81 13.33
CA SER A 135 -38.88 20.94 12.37
C SER A 135 -38.04 19.68 12.27
N LEU A 136 -37.85 18.94 13.37
CA LEU A 136 -37.17 17.64 13.37
C LEU A 136 -38.14 16.56 12.95
N VAL A 137 -37.92 16.01 11.74
CA VAL A 137 -38.83 15.02 11.13
C VAL A 137 -38.45 13.60 11.52
N SER A 138 -37.17 13.26 11.50
CA SER A 138 -36.69 11.93 11.88
C SER A 138 -35.23 11.95 12.33
N MET A 139 -34.87 10.96 13.15
CA MET A 139 -33.48 10.64 13.50
C MET A 139 -33.20 9.16 13.29
N THR A 140 -32.07 8.85 12.73
CA THR A 140 -31.62 7.48 12.44
C THR A 140 -30.27 7.23 13.08
N LEU A 141 -30.18 6.19 13.92
CA LEU A 141 -28.94 5.65 14.44
C LEU A 141 -28.42 4.59 13.49
N GLY A 142 -27.16 4.71 13.07
CA GLY A 142 -26.45 3.73 12.26
C GLY A 142 -25.36 3.05 13.07
N VAL A 143 -25.25 1.72 12.93
CA VAL A 143 -24.13 0.94 13.47
C VAL A 143 -23.70 -0.05 12.38
N GLY A 144 -22.40 -0.13 12.11
CA GLY A 144 -21.93 -1.04 11.06
C GLY A 144 -20.43 -1.22 11.01
N LEU A 145 -20.04 -2.16 10.17
CA LEU A 145 -18.66 -2.44 9.79
C LEU A 145 -18.51 -2.16 8.29
N ASN A 146 -17.56 -1.32 7.92
CA ASN A 146 -17.25 -1.01 6.53
C ASN A 146 -15.78 -1.30 6.23
N ARG A 147 -15.49 -1.90 5.09
CA ARG A 147 -14.13 -2.05 4.60
C ARG A 147 -13.64 -0.72 4.04
N VAL A 148 -12.48 -0.25 4.48
CA VAL A 148 -11.86 1.01 4.04
C VAL A 148 -10.79 0.76 2.99
N ALA A 149 -9.99 -0.29 3.16
CA ALA A 149 -8.93 -0.67 2.22
C ALA A 149 -8.80 -2.18 2.10
N ASP A 150 -8.34 -2.64 0.93
CA ASP A 150 -7.99 -4.03 0.63
C ASP A 150 -6.56 -4.07 0.07
N PHE A 151 -5.64 -4.72 0.81
CA PHE A 151 -4.23 -4.83 0.45
C PHE A 151 -3.91 -6.09 -0.34
N ASN A 152 -4.90 -6.96 -0.62
CA ASN A 152 -4.65 -8.24 -1.28
C ASN A 152 -4.20 -8.05 -2.72
N THR A 153 -2.88 -8.08 -2.93
CA THR A 153 -2.23 -7.92 -4.23
C THR A 153 -1.02 -8.84 -4.33
N ARG A 154 -0.65 -9.20 -5.54
CA ARG A 154 0.61 -9.84 -5.87
C ARG A 154 1.13 -9.23 -7.16
N TYR A 155 2.40 -8.92 -7.19
CA TYR A 155 3.12 -8.54 -8.39
C TYR A 155 4.54 -9.07 -8.32
N SER A 156 5.11 -9.34 -9.48
CA SER A 156 6.46 -9.88 -9.59
C SER A 156 7.16 -9.25 -10.78
N TYR A 157 8.46 -9.22 -10.72
CA TYR A 157 9.32 -8.82 -11.82
C TYR A 157 10.61 -9.61 -11.78
N SER A 158 11.23 -9.76 -12.94
CA SER A 158 12.52 -10.44 -13.09
C SER A 158 13.34 -9.77 -14.17
N SER A 159 14.65 -9.85 -14.05
CA SER A 159 15.60 -9.34 -15.02
C SER A 159 16.89 -10.14 -14.97
N GLU A 160 17.75 -9.95 -15.96
CA GLU A 160 19.08 -10.49 -15.96
C GLU A 160 20.07 -9.43 -15.48
N SER A 161 20.98 -9.87 -14.61
CA SER A 161 22.19 -9.14 -14.28
C SER A 161 23.26 -9.63 -15.24
N VAL A 162 23.64 -8.80 -16.20
CA VAL A 162 24.65 -9.17 -17.20
C VAL A 162 25.90 -8.36 -16.94
N TYR A 163 27.04 -9.05 -16.90
CA TYR A 163 28.34 -8.40 -17.00
C TYR A 163 28.47 -7.79 -18.38
N ASP A 164 28.51 -6.48 -18.47
CA ASP A 164 28.85 -5.80 -19.73
C ASP A 164 30.38 -5.71 -19.88
N ALA A 165 30.94 -6.66 -20.62
CA ALA A 165 32.36 -6.71 -20.90
C ALA A 165 32.90 -5.46 -21.64
N ALA A 166 32.05 -4.71 -22.32
CA ALA A 166 32.44 -3.52 -23.07
C ALA A 166 32.61 -2.28 -22.18
N SER A 167 31.79 -2.14 -21.14
CA SER A 167 31.87 -1.04 -20.18
C SER A 167 32.64 -1.41 -18.92
N GLY A 168 32.89 -2.70 -18.66
CA GLY A 168 33.44 -3.19 -17.40
C GLY A 168 32.47 -3.04 -16.23
N GLN A 169 31.23 -2.70 -16.49
CA GLN A 169 30.19 -2.54 -15.47
C GLN A 169 29.37 -3.82 -15.36
N THR A 170 29.20 -4.28 -14.14
CA THR A 170 28.24 -5.32 -13.78
C THR A 170 27.06 -4.70 -13.07
N VAL A 171 25.85 -5.19 -13.35
CA VAL A 171 24.75 -4.98 -12.42
C VAL A 171 25.11 -5.75 -11.14
N PRO A 172 25.18 -5.10 -9.97
CA PRO A 172 25.61 -5.78 -8.75
C PRO A 172 24.63 -6.88 -8.40
N THR A 173 25.16 -7.99 -7.93
CA THR A 173 24.39 -9.05 -7.30
C THR A 173 24.03 -8.66 -5.87
N LEU A 174 23.12 -9.39 -5.24
CA LEU A 174 22.81 -9.21 -3.83
C LEU A 174 24.06 -9.39 -2.94
N ALA A 175 24.95 -10.31 -3.33
CA ALA A 175 26.20 -10.53 -2.63
C ALA A 175 27.14 -9.30 -2.69
N ASP A 176 27.20 -8.58 -3.81
CA ASP A 176 27.97 -7.34 -3.93
C ASP A 176 27.41 -6.27 -2.99
N VAL A 177 26.08 -6.11 -2.97
CA VAL A 177 25.40 -5.13 -2.10
C VAL A 177 25.67 -5.45 -0.63
N PHE A 178 25.51 -6.69 -0.22
CA PHE A 178 25.75 -7.12 1.16
C PHE A 178 27.21 -6.97 1.58
N SER A 179 28.15 -7.38 0.73
CA SER A 179 29.58 -7.23 0.98
C SER A 179 29.97 -5.78 1.20
N GLN A 180 29.50 -4.88 0.36
CA GLN A 180 29.77 -3.45 0.49
C GLN A 180 29.12 -2.85 1.74
N GLN A 181 27.88 -3.22 2.04
CA GLN A 181 27.17 -2.75 3.23
C GLN A 181 27.89 -3.15 4.51
N LEU A 182 28.30 -4.42 4.63
CA LEU A 182 29.02 -4.93 5.80
C LEU A 182 30.41 -4.29 5.92
N THR A 183 31.17 -4.20 4.83
CA THR A 183 32.50 -3.57 4.81
C THR A 183 32.43 -2.11 5.23
N TYR A 184 31.51 -1.34 4.62
CA TYR A 184 31.40 0.09 4.88
C TYR A 184 31.08 0.41 6.34
N HIS A 185 30.28 -0.43 7.00
CA HIS A 185 29.91 -0.25 8.39
C HIS A 185 30.82 -0.98 9.38
N GLY A 186 31.89 -1.62 8.89
CA GLY A 186 32.84 -2.33 9.74
C GLY A 186 32.25 -3.54 10.46
N ILE A 187 31.28 -4.20 9.83
CA ILE A 187 30.58 -5.37 10.37
C ILE A 187 31.27 -6.61 9.82
N PHE A 188 31.98 -7.30 10.70
CA PHE A 188 32.77 -8.48 10.37
C PHE A 188 32.43 -9.63 11.32
N PRO A 189 32.63 -10.90 10.89
CA PRO A 189 32.48 -12.05 11.76
C PRO A 189 33.47 -12.00 12.94
N ASN A 190 33.10 -12.62 14.03
CA ASN A 190 33.98 -12.77 15.19
C ASN A 190 35.14 -13.76 14.91
N GLN A 191 36.00 -13.99 15.91
CA GLN A 191 37.14 -14.89 15.77
C GLN A 191 36.76 -16.34 15.46
N ASP A 192 35.53 -16.75 15.79
CA ASP A 192 35.00 -18.08 15.51
C ASP A 192 34.35 -18.15 14.12
N GLY A 193 34.36 -17.07 13.35
CA GLY A 193 33.72 -16.97 12.03
C GLY A 193 32.21 -16.80 12.07
N ALA A 194 31.63 -16.47 13.23
CA ALA A 194 30.20 -16.25 13.37
C ALA A 194 29.84 -14.76 13.24
N LEU A 195 28.72 -14.45 12.57
CA LEU A 195 28.16 -13.12 12.50
C LEU A 195 26.72 -13.18 13.03
N GLY A 196 26.53 -12.61 14.23
CA GLY A 196 25.24 -12.61 14.93
C GLY A 196 24.34 -11.43 14.57
N TYR A 197 23.09 -11.47 15.06
CA TYR A 197 22.08 -10.43 14.82
C TYR A 197 22.03 -9.36 15.93
N ASP A 198 23.17 -9.10 16.59
CA ASP A 198 23.28 -8.06 17.64
C ASP A 198 23.32 -6.63 17.07
N TYR A 199 23.28 -6.51 15.76
CA TYR A 199 23.24 -5.25 15.02
C TYR A 199 21.79 -4.80 14.79
N VAL A 200 21.62 -3.52 14.43
CA VAL A 200 20.30 -2.99 14.05
C VAL A 200 19.71 -3.78 12.89
N PRO A 201 18.37 -3.94 12.85
CA PRO A 201 17.68 -4.78 11.85
C PRO A 201 17.99 -4.42 10.40
N TYR A 202 18.40 -3.19 10.15
CA TYR A 202 18.84 -2.73 8.83
C TYR A 202 19.96 -3.62 8.21
N PHE A 203 20.84 -4.19 9.03
CA PHE A 203 21.92 -5.06 8.56
C PHE A 203 21.56 -6.55 8.51
N TRP A 204 20.42 -6.95 9.07
CA TRP A 204 20.04 -8.36 9.15
C TRP A 204 20.00 -9.07 7.79
N PRO A 205 19.49 -8.45 6.68
CA PRO A 205 19.57 -9.09 5.36
C PRO A 205 21.02 -9.36 4.90
N ALA A 206 21.94 -8.45 5.17
CA ALA A 206 23.35 -8.64 4.81
C ALA A 206 24.03 -9.70 5.69
N ILE A 207 23.68 -9.77 6.98
CA ILE A 207 24.11 -10.81 7.90
C ILE A 207 23.59 -12.19 7.45
N LEU A 208 22.32 -12.26 7.02
CA LEU A 208 21.77 -13.47 6.40
C LEU A 208 22.57 -13.87 5.15
N GLY A 209 22.97 -12.89 4.33
CA GLY A 209 23.81 -13.14 3.16
C GLY A 209 25.16 -13.77 3.53
N TYR A 210 25.78 -13.32 4.62
CA TYR A 210 26.99 -13.94 5.14
C TYR A 210 26.71 -15.37 5.64
N ASN A 211 25.71 -15.56 6.48
CA ASN A 211 25.35 -16.87 7.02
C ASN A 211 24.87 -17.84 5.92
N GLY A 212 24.33 -17.30 4.81
CA GLY A 212 23.96 -18.04 3.59
C GLY A 212 25.10 -18.26 2.60
N PHE A 213 26.35 -17.98 2.98
CA PHE A 213 27.56 -18.15 2.15
C PHE A 213 27.54 -17.34 0.84
N MET A 214 26.82 -16.22 0.80
CA MET A 214 26.88 -15.29 -0.33
C MET A 214 28.10 -14.36 -0.24
N THR A 215 28.60 -14.12 0.98
CA THR A 215 29.70 -13.22 1.25
C THR A 215 30.68 -13.87 2.25
N SER A 216 31.94 -13.55 2.14
CA SER A 216 33.01 -13.97 3.08
C SER A 216 33.93 -12.80 3.40
N GLN A 217 34.72 -12.95 4.47
CA GLN A 217 35.72 -11.95 4.85
C GLN A 217 37.05 -12.22 4.14
N ALA A 218 37.55 -11.20 3.46
CA ALA A 218 38.91 -11.19 2.86
C ALA A 218 39.71 -10.00 3.41
N GLY A 219 40.52 -10.26 4.44
CA GLY A 219 41.26 -9.22 5.14
C GLY A 219 40.33 -8.25 5.90
N ASP A 220 40.35 -6.99 5.54
CA ASP A 220 39.54 -5.90 6.09
C ASP A 220 38.29 -5.58 5.25
N GLN A 221 37.94 -6.46 4.35
CA GLN A 221 36.76 -6.30 3.47
C GLN A 221 35.89 -7.56 3.49
N MET A 222 34.59 -7.36 3.29
CA MET A 222 33.65 -8.41 2.90
C MET A 222 33.63 -8.46 1.37
N VAL A 223 33.58 -9.65 0.80
CA VAL A 223 33.59 -9.88 -0.64
C VAL A 223 32.52 -10.90 -1.00
N PRO A 224 31.94 -10.87 -2.22
CA PRO A 224 31.11 -11.97 -2.70
C PRO A 224 31.85 -13.29 -2.63
N ASP A 225 31.20 -14.33 -2.14
CA ASP A 225 31.77 -15.66 -1.99
C ASP A 225 31.10 -16.66 -2.91
N MET A 226 31.86 -17.64 -3.41
CA MET A 226 31.38 -18.74 -4.26
C MET A 226 30.66 -18.29 -5.54
N ILE A 227 30.74 -17.00 -5.90
CA ILE A 227 30.23 -16.45 -7.16
C ILE A 227 31.41 -16.22 -8.09
N GLY A 228 31.50 -17.00 -9.17
CA GLY A 228 32.57 -16.86 -10.15
C GLY A 228 32.47 -15.51 -10.89
N HIS A 229 33.62 -14.95 -11.23
CA HIS A 229 33.71 -13.73 -12.02
C HIS A 229 33.11 -13.87 -13.43
N ASN A 230 32.94 -15.11 -13.90
CA ASN A 230 32.25 -15.49 -15.14
C ASN A 230 30.77 -15.85 -14.93
N ALA A 231 30.18 -15.50 -13.79
CA ALA A 231 28.76 -15.70 -13.53
C ALA A 231 27.93 -14.54 -14.08
N SER A 232 26.75 -14.87 -14.58
CA SER A 232 25.62 -13.94 -14.72
C SER A 232 24.52 -14.35 -13.75
N ALA A 233 23.64 -13.42 -13.36
CA ALA A 233 22.53 -13.73 -12.48
C ALA A 233 21.21 -13.36 -13.13
N ILE A 234 20.20 -14.23 -13.02
CA ILE A 234 18.82 -13.91 -13.22
C ILE A 234 18.22 -13.66 -11.85
N TYR A 235 17.69 -12.45 -11.62
CA TYR A 235 17.01 -12.16 -10.38
C TYR A 235 15.50 -12.00 -10.59
N SER A 236 14.76 -12.38 -9.60
CA SER A 236 13.31 -12.23 -9.54
C SER A 236 12.86 -11.72 -8.18
N VAL A 237 11.81 -10.92 -8.19
CA VAL A 237 11.16 -10.43 -6.98
C VAL A 237 9.68 -10.76 -7.05
N ASP A 238 9.16 -11.34 -5.98
CA ASP A 238 7.73 -11.61 -5.80
C ASP A 238 7.26 -10.89 -4.55
N VAL A 239 6.31 -9.97 -4.73
CA VAL A 239 5.72 -9.19 -3.65
C VAL A 239 4.28 -9.62 -3.44
N VAL A 240 3.98 -10.08 -2.24
CA VAL A 240 2.66 -10.56 -1.83
C VAL A 240 2.15 -9.71 -0.68
N ASN A 241 1.14 -8.90 -0.94
CA ASN A 241 0.44 -8.14 0.08
C ASN A 241 -0.86 -8.83 0.47
N SER A 242 -1.23 -8.74 1.73
CA SER A 242 -2.51 -9.20 2.26
C SER A 242 -2.98 -8.34 3.41
N GLY A 243 -4.28 -8.46 3.73
CA GLY A 243 -4.89 -7.73 4.81
C GLY A 243 -5.85 -6.65 4.35
N SER A 244 -6.29 -5.85 5.30
CA SER A 244 -7.32 -4.82 5.07
C SER A 244 -7.38 -3.83 6.21
N ILE A 245 -8.03 -2.70 5.96
CA ILE A 245 -8.53 -1.80 7.00
C ILE A 245 -10.05 -1.93 7.02
N ASN A 246 -10.59 -2.28 8.19
CA ASN A 246 -12.02 -2.31 8.44
C ASN A 246 -12.37 -1.26 9.48
N GLU A 247 -13.50 -0.57 9.31
CA GLU A 247 -13.94 0.50 10.18
C GLU A 247 -15.27 0.13 10.83
N PHE A 248 -15.29 0.01 12.15
CA PHE A 248 -16.51 -0.03 12.93
C PHE A 248 -17.03 1.40 13.07
N GLN A 249 -18.32 1.60 12.81
CA GLN A 249 -18.95 2.90 12.71
C GLN A 249 -20.17 2.99 13.62
N ILE A 250 -20.26 4.10 14.36
CA ILE A 250 -21.47 4.52 15.07
C ILE A 250 -21.84 5.89 14.51
N ALA A 251 -23.03 6.02 13.96
CA ALA A 251 -23.46 7.20 13.24
C ALA A 251 -24.85 7.66 13.65
N LEU A 252 -25.06 8.96 13.63
CA LEU A 252 -26.38 9.59 13.84
C LEU A 252 -26.69 10.52 12.69
N GLY A 253 -27.88 10.37 12.10
CA GLY A 253 -28.38 11.28 11.07
C GLY A 253 -29.73 11.84 11.45
N ALA A 254 -29.98 13.10 11.13
CA ALA A 254 -31.22 13.81 11.41
C ALA A 254 -31.78 14.47 10.13
N ASN A 255 -33.09 14.53 10.04
CA ASN A 255 -33.85 15.16 8.98
C ASN A 255 -34.61 16.37 9.53
N ILE A 256 -34.32 17.54 8.99
CA ILE A 256 -34.92 18.79 9.37
C ILE A 256 -35.79 19.32 8.21
N ASN A 257 -37.07 19.38 8.42
CA ASN A 257 -38.09 19.87 7.47
C ASN A 257 -38.08 19.20 6.09
N ASN A 258 -37.47 18.01 5.92
CA ASN A 258 -37.20 17.36 4.62
C ASN A 258 -36.39 18.24 3.64
N ILE A 259 -35.68 19.24 4.14
CA ILE A 259 -34.87 20.19 3.38
C ILE A 259 -33.38 20.04 3.75
N LEU A 260 -33.09 20.00 5.05
CA LEU A 260 -31.73 19.87 5.57
C LEU A 260 -31.58 18.52 6.28
N TYR A 261 -30.54 17.82 5.93
CA TYR A 261 -30.10 16.60 6.60
C TYR A 261 -28.71 16.84 7.16
N VAL A 262 -28.47 16.43 8.39
CA VAL A 262 -27.16 16.54 9.07
C VAL A 262 -26.82 15.21 9.70
N GLY A 263 -25.54 14.95 9.86
CA GLY A 263 -25.11 13.70 10.48
C GLY A 263 -23.66 13.73 10.92
N ALA A 264 -23.35 12.78 11.79
CA ALA A 264 -22.02 12.55 12.31
C ALA A 264 -21.75 11.05 12.44
N THR A 265 -20.49 10.64 12.27
CA THR A 265 -20.01 9.26 12.43
C THR A 265 -18.73 9.28 13.27
N LEU A 266 -18.66 8.40 14.26
CA LEU A 266 -17.43 7.98 14.92
C LEU A 266 -16.96 6.70 14.23
N GLY A 267 -15.72 6.69 13.73
CA GLY A 267 -15.10 5.55 13.06
C GLY A 267 -13.93 5.01 13.87
N ILE A 268 -13.95 3.72 14.16
CA ILE A 268 -12.87 2.98 14.82
C ILE A 268 -12.32 1.98 13.81
N GLN A 269 -11.09 2.19 13.37
CA GLN A 269 -10.46 1.35 12.36
C GLN A 269 -9.61 0.27 12.98
N SER A 270 -9.64 -0.92 12.40
CA SER A 270 -8.71 -2.02 12.65
C SER A 270 -7.86 -2.20 11.40
N VAL A 271 -6.55 -2.16 11.56
CA VAL A 271 -5.56 -2.32 10.51
C VAL A 271 -4.92 -3.68 10.66
N HIS A 272 -4.86 -4.43 9.58
CA HIS A 272 -4.00 -5.61 9.43
C HIS A 272 -3.42 -5.59 8.03
N LYS A 273 -2.09 -5.49 7.91
CA LYS A 273 -1.37 -5.55 6.64
C LYS A 273 -0.15 -6.45 6.79
N LYS A 274 -0.06 -7.46 5.93
CA LYS A 274 1.10 -8.33 5.82
C LYS A 274 1.70 -8.16 4.43
N THR A 275 2.99 -7.88 4.37
CA THR A 275 3.79 -7.82 3.15
C THR A 275 4.87 -8.90 3.23
N GLY A 276 4.90 -9.80 2.26
CA GLY A 276 5.96 -10.77 2.05
C GLY A 276 6.69 -10.46 0.74
N ILE A 277 8.00 -10.43 0.78
CA ILE A 277 8.84 -10.18 -0.39
C ILE A 277 9.86 -11.29 -0.49
N THR A 278 9.85 -12.00 -1.61
CA THR A 278 10.87 -12.98 -1.96
C THR A 278 11.76 -12.37 -3.03
N TYR A 279 13.02 -12.23 -2.74
CA TYR A 279 14.06 -11.88 -3.71
C TYR A 279 14.89 -13.13 -3.98
N GLN A 280 15.04 -13.51 -5.24
CA GLN A 280 15.81 -14.69 -5.63
C GLN A 280 16.79 -14.35 -6.74
N GLU A 281 18.03 -14.81 -6.61
CA GLU A 281 19.04 -14.81 -7.66
C GLU A 281 19.39 -16.24 -8.04
N GLN A 282 19.43 -16.50 -9.34
CA GLN A 282 19.95 -17.74 -9.91
C GLN A 282 21.21 -17.42 -10.71
N TYR A 283 22.32 -18.05 -10.35
CA TYR A 283 23.61 -17.83 -10.97
C TYR A 283 23.84 -18.79 -12.14
N LEU A 284 24.23 -18.23 -13.26
CA LEU A 284 24.56 -18.97 -14.49
C LEU A 284 26.04 -18.78 -14.79
N TYR A 285 26.73 -19.86 -15.06
CA TYR A 285 28.18 -19.86 -15.29
C TYR A 285 28.51 -20.23 -16.72
N ASP A 286 29.36 -19.42 -17.38
CA ASP A 286 29.93 -19.78 -18.68
C ASP A 286 31.21 -20.59 -18.43
N GLY A 287 31.08 -21.93 -18.46
CA GLY A 287 32.14 -22.87 -18.14
C GLY A 287 32.31 -23.16 -16.64
N ALA A 288 33.52 -23.52 -16.25
CA ALA A 288 33.84 -23.73 -14.85
C ALA A 288 33.90 -22.39 -14.09
N PRO A 289 33.38 -22.33 -12.84
CA PRO A 289 33.44 -21.11 -12.06
C PRO A 289 34.91 -20.72 -11.75
N VAL A 290 35.26 -19.46 -12.01
CA VAL A 290 36.60 -18.94 -11.76
C VAL A 290 36.53 -17.67 -10.91
N ASP A 291 37.53 -17.45 -10.07
CA ASP A 291 37.68 -16.20 -9.34
C ASP A 291 38.14 -15.04 -10.25
N ARG A 292 38.40 -13.87 -9.63
CA ARG A 292 38.82 -12.66 -10.35
C ARG A 292 40.14 -12.82 -11.10
N ASP A 293 41.00 -13.70 -10.61
CA ASP A 293 42.33 -13.97 -11.17
C ASP A 293 42.30 -15.13 -12.18
N GLY A 294 41.14 -15.68 -12.46
CA GLY A 294 40.95 -16.81 -13.37
C GLY A 294 41.23 -18.17 -12.73
N THR A 295 41.39 -18.24 -11.40
CA THR A 295 41.62 -19.49 -10.68
C THR A 295 40.27 -20.25 -10.53
N PRO A 296 40.22 -21.55 -10.84
CA PRO A 296 39.03 -22.34 -10.67
C PRO A 296 38.54 -22.36 -9.21
N LEU A 297 37.26 -22.09 -9.00
CA LEU A 297 36.60 -22.24 -7.70
C LEU A 297 36.28 -23.71 -7.45
N ALA A 298 36.48 -24.19 -6.24
CA ALA A 298 36.11 -25.55 -5.84
C ALA A 298 34.61 -25.74 -5.67
N SER A 299 33.92 -24.68 -5.27
CA SER A 299 32.44 -24.62 -5.08
C SER A 299 31.88 -23.37 -5.70
N LYS A 300 30.60 -23.40 -5.99
CA LYS A 300 29.86 -22.27 -6.57
C LYS A 300 28.48 -22.13 -5.94
N LEU A 301 27.99 -20.92 -5.87
CA LEU A 301 26.62 -20.61 -5.51
C LEU A 301 25.72 -20.85 -6.73
N ASP A 302 24.68 -21.68 -6.59
CA ASP A 302 23.71 -21.94 -7.66
C ASP A 302 22.56 -20.92 -7.62
N TYR A 303 22.04 -20.66 -6.42
CA TYR A 303 21.03 -19.65 -6.18
C TYR A 303 21.06 -19.17 -4.73
N ALA A 304 20.47 -18.00 -4.52
CA ALA A 304 20.12 -17.50 -3.20
C ALA A 304 18.70 -16.93 -3.22
N SER A 305 17.94 -17.16 -2.16
CA SER A 305 16.58 -16.68 -1.97
C SER A 305 16.46 -16.01 -0.61
N LEU A 306 16.21 -14.70 -0.60
CA LEU A 306 15.95 -13.90 0.59
C LEU A 306 14.46 -13.64 0.69
N TYR A 307 13.85 -14.11 1.77
CA TYR A 307 12.47 -13.78 2.11
C TYR A 307 12.43 -12.77 3.24
N GLN A 308 11.60 -11.73 3.11
CA GLN A 308 11.37 -10.74 4.14
C GLN A 308 9.86 -10.60 4.38
N GLN A 309 9.47 -10.51 5.64
CA GLN A 309 8.08 -10.36 6.04
C GLN A 309 7.91 -9.22 7.01
N THR A 310 6.95 -8.34 6.69
CA THR A 310 6.48 -7.29 7.61
C THR A 310 4.99 -7.48 7.87
N VAL A 311 4.59 -7.41 9.13
CA VAL A 311 3.18 -7.40 9.54
C VAL A 311 2.93 -6.11 10.31
N LEU A 312 1.89 -5.40 9.95
CA LEU A 312 1.39 -4.22 10.63
C LEU A 312 0.00 -4.52 11.18
N ASP A 313 -0.15 -4.45 12.47
CA ASP A 313 -1.41 -4.57 13.18
C ASP A 313 -1.66 -3.28 13.97
N GLY A 314 -2.92 -2.88 14.10
CA GLY A 314 -3.21 -1.71 14.91
C GLY A 314 -4.61 -1.16 14.77
N SER A 315 -4.79 0.03 15.30
CA SER A 315 -6.08 0.71 15.33
C SER A 315 -5.98 2.17 14.94
N GLY A 316 -7.11 2.73 14.52
CA GLY A 316 -7.24 4.15 14.19
C GLY A 316 -8.58 4.71 14.62
N LEU A 317 -8.61 6.00 14.94
CA LEU A 317 -9.82 6.71 15.34
C LEU A 317 -10.02 7.92 14.43
N ASN A 318 -11.24 8.09 13.91
CA ASN A 318 -11.62 9.27 13.13
C ASN A 318 -13.07 9.69 13.42
N PHE A 319 -13.38 10.89 12.96
CA PHE A 319 -14.71 11.46 13.05
C PHE A 319 -15.14 12.03 11.70
N LYS A 320 -16.40 11.86 11.33
CA LYS A 320 -16.97 12.38 10.08
C LYS A 320 -18.20 13.20 10.39
N ILE A 321 -18.36 14.33 9.72
CA ILE A 321 -19.56 15.17 9.78
C ILE A 321 -20.03 15.46 8.36
N GLY A 322 -21.33 15.65 8.20
CA GLY A 322 -21.86 16.01 6.90
C GLY A 322 -23.23 16.67 6.94
N ALA A 323 -23.53 17.32 5.84
CA ALA A 323 -24.81 17.94 5.59
C ALA A 323 -25.26 17.67 4.15
N ILE A 324 -26.57 17.56 3.96
CA ILE A 324 -27.21 17.53 2.64
C ILE A 324 -28.37 18.52 2.66
N VAL A 325 -28.44 19.39 1.67
CA VAL A 325 -29.53 20.32 1.49
C VAL A 325 -30.31 19.99 0.22
N ARG A 326 -31.63 20.10 0.28
CA ARG A 326 -32.58 19.91 -0.83
C ARG A 326 -33.27 21.22 -1.14
N PRO A 327 -32.63 22.11 -1.93
CA PRO A 327 -33.18 23.46 -2.19
C PRO A 327 -34.48 23.43 -3.03
N VAL A 328 -34.60 22.46 -3.95
CA VAL A 328 -35.78 22.23 -4.76
C VAL A 328 -36.08 20.74 -4.90
N ALA A 329 -37.29 20.39 -5.29
CA ALA A 329 -37.65 19.00 -5.53
C ALA A 329 -36.72 18.38 -6.58
N GLY A 330 -36.05 17.29 -6.25
CA GLY A 330 -35.12 16.58 -7.12
C GLY A 330 -33.63 16.94 -6.93
N LEU A 331 -33.27 18.21 -6.66
CA LEU A 331 -31.87 18.63 -6.47
C LEU A 331 -31.42 18.41 -5.01
N ARG A 332 -30.27 17.79 -4.82
CA ARG A 332 -29.59 17.68 -3.52
C ARG A 332 -28.14 18.10 -3.67
N LEU A 333 -27.65 18.86 -2.71
CA LEU A 333 -26.25 19.27 -2.59
C LEU A 333 -25.73 18.74 -1.25
N GLY A 334 -24.61 18.05 -1.27
CA GLY A 334 -23.99 17.43 -0.10
C GLY A 334 -22.59 17.96 0.15
N VAL A 335 -22.22 18.05 1.41
CA VAL A 335 -20.86 18.29 1.87
C VAL A 335 -20.55 17.36 3.04
N ALA A 336 -19.34 16.80 3.05
CA ALA A 336 -18.86 16.03 4.20
C ALA A 336 -17.39 16.34 4.47
N TYR A 337 -17.05 16.36 5.75
CA TYR A 337 -15.65 16.48 6.20
C TYR A 337 -15.30 15.27 7.06
N HIS A 338 -14.20 14.62 6.70
CA HIS A 338 -13.60 13.54 7.47
C HIS A 338 -12.32 14.06 8.11
N THR A 339 -12.25 13.97 9.44
CA THR A 339 -11.01 14.29 10.15
C THR A 339 -9.91 13.34 9.71
N PRO A 340 -8.65 13.70 9.92
CA PRO A 340 -7.60 12.69 9.90
C PRO A 340 -7.94 11.51 10.80
N THR A 341 -7.45 10.32 10.42
CA THR A 341 -7.44 9.15 11.31
C THR A 341 -6.15 9.15 12.11
N PHE A 342 -6.26 9.02 13.41
CA PHE A 342 -5.14 8.88 14.34
C PHE A 342 -4.87 7.39 14.49
N TYR A 343 -3.73 6.93 13.99
CA TYR A 343 -3.32 5.53 14.01
C TYR A 343 -2.27 5.26 15.07
N SER A 344 -2.39 4.08 15.70
CA SER A 344 -1.33 3.43 16.46
C SER A 344 -1.15 2.04 15.86
N LEU A 345 0.09 1.72 15.43
CA LEU A 345 0.43 0.50 14.70
C LEU A 345 1.58 -0.23 15.37
N ASP A 346 1.39 -1.50 15.64
CA ASP A 346 2.42 -2.44 16.01
C ASP A 346 2.98 -3.08 14.75
N ARG A 347 4.31 -3.22 14.69
CA ARG A 347 4.99 -3.82 13.54
C ARG A 347 5.82 -5.02 13.98
N THR A 348 5.76 -6.09 13.19
CA THR A 348 6.72 -7.18 13.29
C THR A 348 7.47 -7.33 11.96
N TYR A 349 8.77 -7.62 12.06
CA TYR A 349 9.63 -7.88 10.92
C TYR A 349 10.47 -9.12 11.18
N ALA A 350 10.64 -9.95 10.16
CA ALA A 350 11.58 -11.07 10.15
C ALA A 350 12.02 -11.34 8.70
N ALA A 351 13.21 -11.90 8.56
CA ALA A 351 13.75 -12.34 7.28
C ALA A 351 14.37 -13.72 7.41
N ASP A 352 14.39 -14.45 6.31
CA ASP A 352 15.12 -15.72 6.17
C ASP A 352 15.81 -15.81 4.81
N ILE A 353 16.86 -16.61 4.75
CA ILE A 353 17.63 -16.88 3.53
C ILE A 353 17.69 -18.37 3.30
N GLU A 354 17.65 -18.75 2.03
CA GLU A 354 18.02 -20.07 1.54
C GLU A 354 19.05 -19.91 0.43
N SER A 355 20.16 -20.63 0.49
CA SER A 355 21.16 -20.64 -0.56
C SER A 355 21.53 -22.08 -0.93
N SER A 356 21.92 -22.29 -2.17
CA SER A 356 22.34 -23.57 -2.70
C SER A 356 23.74 -23.48 -3.25
N ILE A 357 24.62 -24.32 -2.71
CA ILE A 357 26.02 -24.43 -3.10
C ILE A 357 26.25 -25.82 -3.72
N SER A 358 26.89 -25.85 -4.87
CA SER A 358 27.39 -27.09 -5.48
C SER A 358 28.90 -27.02 -5.67
N ASN A 359 29.54 -28.21 -5.71
CA ASN A 359 30.91 -28.27 -6.16
C ASN A 359 31.01 -27.93 -7.66
N ALA A 360 32.17 -27.52 -8.13
CA ALA A 360 32.38 -27.13 -9.52
C ALA A 360 32.01 -28.21 -10.54
N ALA A 361 32.08 -29.49 -10.16
CA ALA A 361 31.68 -30.63 -11.00
C ALA A 361 30.17 -30.97 -10.95
N ASN A 362 29.37 -30.27 -10.17
CA ASN A 362 27.94 -30.52 -9.94
C ASN A 362 27.62 -31.93 -9.43
N THR A 363 28.53 -32.56 -8.69
CA THR A 363 28.35 -33.91 -8.14
C THR A 363 27.88 -33.92 -6.69
N SER A 364 27.98 -32.79 -5.99
CA SER A 364 27.44 -32.56 -4.65
C SER A 364 26.73 -31.21 -4.59
N ARG A 365 25.68 -31.16 -3.79
CA ARG A 365 24.89 -29.94 -3.55
C ARG A 365 24.53 -29.84 -2.08
N GLU A 366 24.67 -28.65 -1.52
CA GLU A 366 24.30 -28.33 -0.16
C GLU A 366 23.31 -27.17 -0.16
N ILE A 367 22.30 -27.23 0.71
CA ILE A 367 21.33 -26.16 0.92
C ILE A 367 21.55 -25.62 2.32
N ASN A 368 21.78 -24.32 2.43
CA ASN A 368 21.97 -23.59 3.68
C ASN A 368 20.78 -22.68 3.91
N THR A 369 20.35 -22.60 5.16
CA THR A 369 19.25 -21.75 5.59
C THR A 369 19.60 -21.05 6.88
N ASP A 370 19.19 -19.79 6.99
CA ASP A 370 19.28 -19.03 8.24
C ASP A 370 18.06 -18.09 8.36
N ARG A 371 17.82 -17.63 9.59
CA ARG A 371 16.67 -16.75 9.91
C ARG A 371 17.05 -15.73 10.98
N THR A 372 16.57 -14.50 10.80
CA THR A 372 16.70 -13.43 11.79
C THR A 372 15.83 -13.70 13.02
N PRO A 373 16.16 -13.08 14.17
CA PRO A 373 15.17 -12.85 15.21
C PRO A 373 13.94 -12.12 14.67
N VAL A 374 12.84 -12.16 15.42
CA VAL A 374 11.66 -11.36 15.11
C VAL A 374 11.81 -9.99 15.78
N LEU A 375 11.85 -8.93 14.97
CA LEU A 375 11.69 -7.57 15.46
C LEU A 375 10.23 -7.32 15.78
N SER A 376 9.94 -6.74 16.95
CA SER A 376 8.59 -6.32 17.34
C SER A 376 8.63 -4.89 17.85
N ASP A 377 7.91 -3.99 17.18
CA ASP A 377 7.66 -2.64 17.65
C ASP A 377 6.23 -2.59 18.18
N ASP A 378 6.07 -2.67 19.47
CA ASP A 378 4.77 -2.73 20.13
C ASP A 378 4.73 -1.87 21.41
N GLY A 379 3.54 -1.65 21.95
CA GLY A 379 3.32 -0.90 23.17
C GLY A 379 3.88 0.53 23.07
N PRO A 380 4.81 0.93 23.98
CA PRO A 380 5.39 2.28 23.95
C PRO A 380 6.27 2.55 22.72
N ASN A 381 6.70 1.51 22.03
CA ASN A 381 7.49 1.58 20.80
C ASN A 381 6.64 1.44 19.53
N SER A 382 5.31 1.58 19.62
CA SER A 382 4.43 1.52 18.46
C SER A 382 4.61 2.76 17.56
N TRP A 383 4.28 2.57 16.28
CA TRP A 383 4.25 3.65 15.29
C TRP A 383 2.96 4.45 15.42
N GLU A 384 3.07 5.76 15.61
CA GLU A 384 1.90 6.64 15.60
C GLU A 384 1.94 7.60 14.41
N PHE A 385 0.86 7.64 13.64
CA PHE A 385 0.72 8.60 12.57
C PHE A 385 -0.70 9.12 12.40
N VAL A 386 -0.81 10.24 11.68
CA VAL A 386 -2.05 10.95 11.38
C VAL A 386 -2.23 10.97 9.87
N SER A 387 -3.31 10.36 9.37
CA SER A 387 -3.63 10.30 7.94
C SER A 387 -4.08 11.66 7.38
N PRO A 388 -4.30 11.79 6.06
CA PRO A 388 -4.90 12.98 5.48
C PRO A 388 -6.31 13.25 6.01
N SER A 389 -6.69 14.51 6.14
CA SER A 389 -8.10 14.91 6.20
C SER A 389 -8.71 14.90 4.80
N ARG A 390 -10.05 14.77 4.72
CA ARG A 390 -10.79 14.67 3.46
C ARG A 390 -11.97 15.61 3.45
N LEU A 391 -12.21 16.25 2.31
CA LEU A 391 -13.38 17.11 2.08
C LEU A 391 -14.10 16.65 0.82
N LEU A 392 -15.40 16.36 0.96
CA LEU A 392 -16.24 15.84 -0.09
C LEU A 392 -17.36 16.84 -0.40
N PHE A 393 -17.62 17.04 -1.68
CA PHE A 393 -18.75 17.78 -2.22
C PHE A 393 -19.52 16.88 -3.18
N GLY A 394 -20.84 16.92 -3.16
CA GLY A 394 -21.67 16.15 -4.05
C GLY A 394 -22.90 16.91 -4.50
N ALA A 395 -23.33 16.64 -5.73
CA ALA A 395 -24.57 17.10 -6.27
C ALA A 395 -25.33 15.95 -6.93
N SER A 396 -26.63 15.85 -6.68
CA SER A 396 -27.46 14.85 -7.34
C SER A 396 -28.81 15.42 -7.75
N TYR A 397 -29.35 14.91 -8.84
CA TYR A 397 -30.68 15.25 -9.33
C TYR A 397 -31.49 14.01 -9.58
N THR A 398 -32.71 14.01 -9.02
CA THR A 398 -33.68 12.92 -9.17
C THR A 398 -34.77 13.33 -10.16
N PHE A 399 -34.89 12.64 -11.29
CA PHE A 399 -35.88 12.84 -12.32
C PHE A 399 -37.15 11.99 -12.00
N GLY A 400 -38.03 12.55 -11.19
CA GLY A 400 -39.21 11.82 -10.73
C GLY A 400 -38.84 10.51 -10.02
N THR A 401 -39.45 9.41 -10.48
CA THR A 401 -39.12 8.04 -9.99
C THR A 401 -38.25 7.25 -10.95
N PHE A 402 -37.87 7.86 -12.08
CA PHE A 402 -37.26 7.16 -13.22
C PHE A 402 -35.74 7.14 -13.16
N ALA A 403 -35.08 8.24 -12.80
CA ALA A 403 -33.62 8.33 -12.84
C ALA A 403 -33.05 9.18 -11.72
N ILE A 404 -31.80 8.86 -11.35
CA ILE A 404 -30.95 9.65 -10.46
C ILE A 404 -29.59 9.81 -11.13
N VAL A 405 -29.08 11.04 -11.19
CA VAL A 405 -27.70 11.36 -11.59
C VAL A 405 -27.01 11.96 -10.37
N SER A 406 -25.77 11.53 -10.11
CA SER A 406 -24.93 12.12 -9.04
C SER A 406 -23.51 12.33 -9.52
N VAL A 407 -22.87 13.39 -8.99
CA VAL A 407 -21.47 13.72 -9.21
C VAL A 407 -20.88 14.16 -7.88
N ASP A 408 -19.72 13.63 -7.56
CA ASP A 408 -18.97 13.95 -6.35
C ASP A 408 -17.55 14.41 -6.69
N TYR A 409 -17.06 15.32 -5.88
CA TYR A 409 -15.67 15.75 -5.85
C TYR A 409 -15.11 15.56 -4.44
N GLU A 410 -13.91 15.00 -4.33
CA GLU A 410 -13.22 14.77 -3.07
C GLU A 410 -11.80 15.30 -3.16
N ARG A 411 -11.32 15.88 -2.07
CA ARG A 411 -9.95 16.35 -1.91
C ARG A 411 -9.36 15.81 -0.62
N ASP A 412 -8.19 15.14 -0.75
CA ASP A 412 -7.46 14.53 0.36
C ASP A 412 -6.05 15.15 0.45
N TRP A 413 -5.64 15.60 1.63
CA TRP A 413 -4.37 16.32 1.82
C TRP A 413 -3.23 15.39 2.25
N TYR A 414 -2.66 14.60 1.31
CA TYR A 414 -1.54 13.68 1.59
C TYR A 414 -0.26 14.39 2.06
N ASN A 415 -0.02 15.62 1.62
CA ASN A 415 1.06 16.47 2.12
C ASN A 415 0.88 16.89 3.59
N GLY A 416 -0.24 16.57 4.21
CA GLY A 416 -0.58 16.82 5.61
C GLY A 416 -0.40 15.60 6.53
N ILE A 417 0.04 14.46 6.01
CA ILE A 417 0.37 13.27 6.82
C ILE A 417 1.48 13.64 7.82
N ARG A 418 1.35 13.14 9.05
CA ARG A 418 2.33 13.38 10.12
C ARG A 418 2.61 12.07 10.86
N VAL A 419 3.86 11.68 10.92
CA VAL A 419 4.33 10.65 11.85
C VAL A 419 4.61 11.35 13.18
N LYS A 420 4.07 10.84 14.28
CA LYS A 420 4.17 11.45 15.61
C LYS A 420 5.12 10.71 16.52
N ASN A 421 5.08 9.39 16.45
CA ASN A 421 5.94 8.50 17.19
C ASN A 421 6.59 7.50 16.24
N VAL A 422 7.85 7.23 16.47
CA VAL A 422 8.65 6.18 15.85
C VAL A 422 9.23 5.32 16.96
N PRO A 423 9.40 4.01 16.76
CA PRO A 423 10.03 3.14 17.75
C PRO A 423 11.39 3.65 18.19
N ASP A 424 11.75 3.39 19.44
CA ASP A 424 13.11 3.65 19.92
C ASP A 424 14.12 2.81 19.13
N GLY A 425 15.13 3.46 18.60
CA GLY A 425 16.17 2.83 17.80
C GLY A 425 17.50 3.54 17.95
N GLN A 426 18.54 2.97 17.34
CA GLN A 426 19.85 3.64 17.35
C GLN A 426 19.79 4.89 16.48
N PRO A 427 20.32 6.04 16.97
CA PRO A 427 20.40 7.26 16.17
C PRO A 427 21.11 7.01 14.83
N GLY A 428 20.53 7.55 13.75
CA GLY A 428 21.06 7.39 12.39
C GLY A 428 20.46 6.21 11.60
N PHE A 429 19.68 5.33 12.23
CA PHE A 429 19.04 4.17 11.58
C PHE A 429 17.51 4.19 11.65
N ILE A 430 16.91 5.27 12.17
CA ILE A 430 15.47 5.50 12.18
C ILE A 430 15.19 6.88 11.62
N ILE A 431 14.26 6.94 10.68
CA ILE A 431 13.77 8.20 10.11
C ILE A 431 12.99 8.94 11.20
N GLN A 432 13.38 10.17 11.48
CA GLN A 432 12.76 10.96 12.53
C GLN A 432 11.45 11.62 12.04
N PRO A 433 10.50 11.97 12.95
CA PRO A 433 9.23 12.58 12.58
C PRO A 433 9.34 13.84 11.71
N GLU A 434 10.34 14.68 11.93
CA GLU A 434 10.57 15.89 11.12
C GLU A 434 11.03 15.56 9.69
N GLU A 435 11.76 14.46 9.49
CA GLU A 435 12.18 13.99 8.15
C GLU A 435 10.97 13.51 7.35
N TYR A 436 10.07 12.73 7.95
CA TYR A 436 8.79 12.35 7.32
C TYR A 436 7.96 13.58 6.95
N LYS A 437 7.90 14.58 7.83
CA LYS A 437 7.16 15.82 7.57
C LYS A 437 7.73 16.58 6.37
N LEU A 438 9.05 16.63 6.23
CA LEU A 438 9.71 17.23 5.07
C LEU A 438 9.43 16.42 3.80
N GLU A 439 9.49 15.10 3.87
CA GLU A 439 9.20 14.19 2.78
C GLU A 439 7.76 14.41 2.26
N PHE A 440 6.76 14.35 3.14
CA PHE A 440 5.36 14.58 2.77
C PHE A 440 5.15 16.00 2.19
N LYS A 441 5.77 17.03 2.78
CA LYS A 441 5.67 18.39 2.29
C LYS A 441 6.31 18.58 0.92
N ASN A 442 7.44 17.93 0.65
CA ASN A 442 8.23 18.14 -0.56
C ASN A 442 7.74 17.30 -1.73
N ASN A 443 7.41 16.03 -1.50
CA ASN A 443 7.16 15.05 -2.57
C ASN A 443 5.67 14.72 -2.76
N PHE A 444 4.84 14.92 -1.72
CA PHE A 444 3.42 14.62 -1.80
C PHE A 444 2.56 15.88 -1.98
N CYS A 445 1.39 15.72 -2.57
CA CYS A 445 0.39 16.77 -2.78
C CYS A 445 -1.01 16.29 -2.38
N ALA A 446 -1.96 17.21 -2.38
CA ALA A 446 -3.35 16.83 -2.22
C ALA A 446 -3.85 16.12 -3.49
N THR A 447 -4.56 15.00 -3.31
CA THR A 447 -5.27 14.32 -4.40
C THR A 447 -6.63 14.96 -4.65
N ASN A 448 -7.11 14.80 -5.88
CA ASN A 448 -8.44 15.18 -6.29
C ASN A 448 -9.12 13.93 -6.88
N ALA A 449 -10.29 13.58 -6.39
CA ALA A 449 -11.09 12.51 -6.94
C ALA A 449 -12.41 13.05 -7.47
N VAL A 450 -12.81 12.58 -8.64
CA VAL A 450 -14.10 12.87 -9.25
C VAL A 450 -14.84 11.56 -9.47
N ARG A 451 -16.10 11.51 -9.07
CA ARG A 451 -16.97 10.34 -9.23
C ARG A 451 -18.28 10.75 -9.88
N ALA A 452 -18.85 9.86 -10.69
CA ALA A 452 -20.15 10.05 -11.29
C ALA A 452 -20.94 8.74 -11.26
N GLY A 453 -22.26 8.87 -11.12
CA GLY A 453 -23.17 7.74 -11.08
C GLY A 453 -24.53 8.06 -11.70
N LEU A 454 -25.09 7.06 -12.36
CA LEU A 454 -26.44 7.07 -12.94
C LEU A 454 -27.21 5.85 -12.45
N GLU A 455 -28.38 6.06 -11.88
CA GLU A 455 -29.38 5.02 -11.57
C GLU A 455 -30.60 5.23 -12.44
N LEU A 456 -31.02 4.19 -13.17
CA LEU A 456 -32.24 4.16 -13.96
C LEU A 456 -33.19 3.12 -13.36
N LYS A 457 -34.46 3.48 -13.23
CA LYS A 457 -35.55 2.59 -12.75
C LYS A 457 -36.59 2.40 -13.84
N PRO A 458 -36.31 1.53 -14.84
CA PRO A 458 -37.28 1.26 -15.92
C PRO A 458 -38.57 0.60 -15.40
N LEU A 459 -38.47 -0.11 -14.28
CA LEU A 459 -39.60 -0.73 -13.57
C LEU A 459 -39.48 -0.43 -12.07
N PRO A 460 -40.60 -0.38 -11.32
CA PRO A 460 -40.55 -0.16 -9.87
C PRO A 460 -39.74 -1.19 -9.09
N VAL A 461 -39.56 -2.39 -9.64
CA VAL A 461 -38.83 -3.51 -9.04
C VAL A 461 -37.40 -3.64 -9.53
N LEU A 462 -36.99 -2.90 -10.58
CA LEU A 462 -35.70 -3.02 -11.25
C LEU A 462 -34.97 -1.67 -11.29
N ALA A 463 -33.73 -1.66 -10.82
CA ALA A 463 -32.82 -0.54 -10.95
C ALA A 463 -31.56 -0.98 -11.72
N LEU A 464 -31.16 -0.21 -12.73
CA LEU A 464 -29.92 -0.36 -13.47
C LEU A 464 -28.99 0.78 -13.08
N ARG A 465 -27.72 0.48 -12.83
CA ARG A 465 -26.74 1.47 -12.36
C ARG A 465 -25.44 1.37 -13.14
N VAL A 466 -24.86 2.51 -13.39
CA VAL A 466 -23.53 2.65 -13.95
C VAL A 466 -22.84 3.83 -13.28
N GLY A 467 -21.53 3.72 -13.11
CA GLY A 467 -20.75 4.78 -12.51
C GLY A 467 -19.26 4.62 -12.79
N GLY A 468 -18.48 5.52 -12.25
CA GLY A 468 -17.04 5.47 -12.34
C GLY A 468 -16.38 6.62 -11.60
N GLY A 469 -15.08 6.55 -11.49
CA GLY A 469 -14.29 7.58 -10.83
C GLY A 469 -12.85 7.60 -11.27
N TYR A 470 -12.23 8.74 -11.02
CA TYR A 470 -10.81 9.00 -11.23
C TYR A 470 -10.25 9.68 -9.99
N THR A 471 -9.05 9.25 -9.57
CA THR A 471 -8.28 9.89 -8.49
C THR A 471 -6.91 10.26 -9.02
N SER A 472 -6.52 11.52 -8.83
CA SER A 472 -5.23 12.04 -9.27
C SER A 472 -4.08 11.53 -8.39
N SER A 473 -2.85 11.70 -8.90
CA SER A 473 -1.64 11.34 -8.16
C SER A 473 -1.54 12.07 -6.82
N MET A 474 -1.06 11.35 -5.81
CA MET A 474 -0.62 11.92 -4.54
C MET A 474 0.81 12.45 -4.58
N LEU A 475 1.57 12.21 -5.66
CA LEU A 475 2.92 12.68 -5.86
C LEU A 475 2.93 13.97 -6.68
N LYS A 476 3.75 14.94 -6.30
CA LYS A 476 3.98 16.17 -7.06
C LYS A 476 4.67 15.92 -8.39
N ASP A 477 5.62 15.01 -8.38
CA ASP A 477 6.36 14.58 -9.56
C ASP A 477 6.25 13.05 -9.68
N LYS A 478 5.56 12.59 -10.73
CA LYS A 478 5.36 11.16 -11.01
C LYS A 478 6.64 10.47 -11.52
N SER A 479 7.65 11.24 -11.91
CA SER A 479 8.94 10.72 -12.34
C SER A 479 9.92 10.47 -11.18
N LEU A 480 9.55 10.82 -9.95
CA LEU A 480 10.33 10.48 -8.78
C LEU A 480 10.37 8.97 -8.59
N TYR A 481 11.56 8.48 -8.24
CA TYR A 481 11.74 7.10 -7.84
C TYR A 481 11.55 6.98 -6.34
N PHE A 482 10.86 5.93 -5.96
CA PHE A 482 10.68 5.55 -4.57
C PHE A 482 11.22 4.15 -4.37
N ASN A 483 11.60 3.83 -3.14
CA ASN A 483 12.06 2.49 -2.79
C ASN A 483 10.94 1.46 -2.89
N ARG A 484 9.68 1.92 -2.81
CA ARG A 484 8.48 1.11 -2.92
C ARG A 484 7.50 1.76 -3.90
N PRO A 485 6.69 0.98 -4.63
CA PRO A 485 5.68 1.54 -5.51
C PRO A 485 4.66 2.39 -4.75
N VAL A 486 4.49 3.64 -5.18
CA VAL A 486 3.48 4.57 -4.66
C VAL A 486 2.37 4.73 -5.69
N ALA A 487 1.12 4.61 -5.28
CA ALA A 487 0.00 4.81 -6.18
C ALA A 487 -0.01 6.23 -6.74
N THR A 488 0.03 6.35 -8.07
CA THR A 488 0.02 7.63 -8.77
C THR A 488 -1.39 8.02 -9.18
N GLU A 489 -2.07 7.17 -9.90
CA GLU A 489 -3.42 7.43 -10.41
C GLU A 489 -4.30 6.20 -10.23
N SER A 490 -5.60 6.42 -10.11
CA SER A 490 -6.59 5.36 -10.11
C SER A 490 -7.79 5.75 -10.94
N HIS A 491 -8.28 4.82 -11.73
CA HIS A 491 -9.55 4.96 -12.43
C HIS A 491 -10.34 3.66 -12.36
N TYR A 492 -11.65 3.79 -12.33
CA TYR A 492 -12.52 2.64 -12.28
C TYR A 492 -13.85 2.90 -12.96
N LEU A 493 -14.45 1.81 -13.43
CA LEU A 493 -15.80 1.77 -13.98
C LEU A 493 -16.63 0.79 -13.18
N THR A 494 -17.92 1.09 -13.00
CA THR A 494 -18.83 0.27 -12.23
C THR A 494 -20.14 0.07 -12.97
N ALA A 495 -20.75 -1.09 -12.75
CA ALA A 495 -22.09 -1.41 -13.22
C ALA A 495 -22.84 -2.20 -12.13
N GLY A 496 -24.14 -2.14 -12.13
CA GLY A 496 -24.94 -2.91 -11.18
C GLY A 496 -26.40 -2.99 -11.51
N VAL A 497 -27.06 -3.95 -10.85
CA VAL A 497 -28.49 -4.18 -10.96
C VAL A 497 -29.09 -4.34 -9.56
N GLY A 498 -30.24 -3.74 -9.33
CA GLY A 498 -30.98 -3.83 -8.08
C GLY A 498 -32.38 -4.36 -8.29
N PHE A 499 -32.80 -5.24 -7.40
CA PHE A 499 -34.14 -5.83 -7.38
C PHE A 499 -34.86 -5.52 -6.06
N THR A 500 -36.05 -5.01 -6.14
CA THR A 500 -36.98 -4.93 -5.02
C THR A 500 -37.81 -6.21 -5.00
N LEU A 501 -37.36 -7.20 -4.19
CA LEU A 501 -38.00 -8.52 -4.15
C LEU A 501 -39.31 -8.50 -3.40
N SER A 502 -39.43 -7.62 -2.38
CA SER A 502 -40.65 -7.42 -1.62
C SER A 502 -40.67 -5.99 -1.05
N ARG A 503 -41.71 -5.66 -0.27
CA ARG A 503 -41.78 -4.37 0.45
C ARG A 503 -40.71 -4.22 1.51
N THR A 504 -40.09 -5.33 1.95
CA THR A 504 -39.10 -5.39 3.02
C THR A 504 -37.72 -5.85 2.55
N THR A 505 -37.60 -6.42 1.33
CA THR A 505 -36.35 -7.06 0.88
C THR A 505 -35.86 -6.46 -0.42
N VAL A 506 -34.62 -6.03 -0.42
CA VAL A 506 -33.88 -5.56 -1.60
C VAL A 506 -32.64 -6.40 -1.82
N LEU A 507 -32.30 -6.61 -3.09
CA LEU A 507 -31.10 -7.32 -3.53
C LEU A 507 -30.40 -6.47 -4.59
N ASP A 508 -29.14 -6.12 -4.34
CA ASP A 508 -28.32 -5.35 -5.27
C ASP A 508 -27.04 -6.11 -5.61
N LEU A 509 -26.68 -6.14 -6.88
CA LEU A 509 -25.42 -6.69 -7.38
C LEU A 509 -24.62 -5.56 -8.03
N ALA A 510 -23.32 -5.50 -7.75
CA ALA A 510 -22.39 -4.57 -8.36
C ALA A 510 -21.13 -5.28 -8.86
N TYR A 511 -20.62 -4.77 -9.96
CA TYR A 511 -19.29 -5.09 -10.49
C TYR A 511 -18.50 -3.80 -10.62
N GLN A 512 -17.23 -3.83 -10.21
CA GLN A 512 -16.28 -2.74 -10.38
C GLN A 512 -15.00 -3.28 -11.02
N TYR A 513 -14.55 -2.62 -12.08
CA TYR A 513 -13.25 -2.75 -12.71
C TYR A 513 -12.41 -1.54 -12.33
N ALA A 514 -11.26 -1.73 -11.69
CA ALA A 514 -10.38 -0.66 -11.25
C ALA A 514 -8.95 -0.93 -11.69
N VAL A 515 -8.25 0.13 -12.08
CA VAL A 515 -6.83 0.11 -12.41
C VAL A 515 -6.11 1.15 -11.57
N ASP A 516 -5.10 0.72 -10.85
CA ASP A 516 -4.18 1.55 -10.09
C ASP A 516 -2.82 1.56 -10.77
N SER A 517 -2.34 2.74 -11.14
CA SER A 517 -0.98 2.96 -11.61
C SER A 517 -0.07 3.34 -10.45
N TYR A 518 1.19 2.93 -10.51
CA TYR A 518 2.17 3.20 -9.47
C TYR A 518 3.36 3.98 -10.01
N SER A 519 4.14 4.58 -9.10
CA SER A 519 5.42 5.21 -9.43
C SER A 519 6.41 4.16 -9.91
N LYS A 520 7.34 4.59 -10.77
CA LYS A 520 8.47 3.75 -11.15
C LYS A 520 9.37 3.54 -9.94
N TYR A 521 9.96 2.36 -9.85
CA TYR A 521 10.92 2.01 -8.81
C TYR A 521 12.02 1.14 -9.39
N GLN A 522 13.12 1.05 -8.67
CA GLN A 522 14.28 0.27 -9.04
C GLN A 522 14.61 -0.71 -7.93
N LEU A 523 15.18 -1.84 -8.32
CA LEU A 523 15.67 -2.82 -7.36
C LEU A 523 17.02 -2.40 -6.77
N PHE A 524 17.93 -1.99 -7.62
CA PHE A 524 19.26 -1.54 -7.24
C PHE A 524 19.52 -0.12 -7.73
N PHE A 525 19.99 0.72 -6.86
CA PHE A 525 20.52 2.02 -7.21
C PHE A 525 21.75 2.32 -6.35
N SER A 526 22.69 3.07 -6.90
CA SER A 526 23.77 3.67 -6.12
C SER A 526 23.64 5.18 -6.16
N MET A 527 24.32 5.83 -5.24
CA MET A 527 24.47 7.28 -5.24
C MET A 527 25.87 7.61 -5.76
N ASP A 528 25.94 8.38 -6.83
CA ASP A 528 27.19 9.03 -7.20
C ASP A 528 27.44 10.16 -6.19
N ALA A 529 28.44 9.95 -5.32
CA ALA A 529 28.79 10.91 -4.28
C ALA A 529 29.24 12.27 -4.85
N ASP A 530 29.86 12.27 -6.03
CA ASP A 530 30.37 13.48 -6.67
C ASP A 530 29.27 14.27 -7.42
N ALA A 531 28.30 13.56 -8.00
CA ALA A 531 27.21 14.18 -8.75
C ALA A 531 25.95 14.42 -7.92
N GLY A 532 25.79 13.76 -6.77
CA GLY A 532 24.58 13.79 -5.96
C GLY A 532 23.34 13.30 -6.73
N GLN A 533 23.55 12.43 -7.71
CA GLN A 533 22.52 11.86 -8.59
C GLN A 533 22.44 10.36 -8.38
N PRO A 534 21.24 9.76 -8.36
CA PRO A 534 21.13 8.31 -8.35
C PRO A 534 21.67 7.75 -9.68
N VAL A 535 22.59 6.81 -9.59
CA VAL A 535 23.06 6.02 -10.71
C VAL A 535 22.23 4.74 -10.77
N THR A 536 21.54 4.53 -11.86
CA THR A 536 20.65 3.38 -12.06
C THR A 536 21.44 2.16 -12.49
N TRP A 537 21.43 1.11 -11.68
CA TRP A 537 22.08 -0.16 -11.98
C TRP A 537 21.12 -1.23 -12.52
N SER A 538 19.85 -1.10 -12.21
CA SER A 538 18.79 -1.97 -12.74
C SER A 538 17.82 -1.19 -13.58
N GLY A 539 17.01 -1.90 -14.39
CA GLY A 539 15.91 -1.30 -15.13
C GLY A 539 14.90 -0.65 -14.20
N LEU A 540 14.16 0.33 -14.73
CA LEU A 540 12.99 0.92 -14.07
C LEU A 540 11.79 0.02 -14.29
N TYR A 541 11.16 -0.41 -13.20
CA TYR A 541 9.94 -1.19 -13.23
C TYR A 541 8.72 -0.28 -13.12
N ASP A 542 7.75 -0.53 -13.98
CA ASP A 542 6.48 0.18 -14.03
C ASP A 542 5.36 -0.82 -13.71
N THR A 543 4.72 -0.64 -12.57
CA THR A 543 3.73 -1.59 -12.06
C THR A 543 2.34 -1.00 -12.11
N SER A 544 1.38 -1.80 -12.54
CA SER A 544 -0.05 -1.51 -12.42
C SER A 544 -0.78 -2.66 -11.76
N ILE A 545 -1.86 -2.35 -11.06
CA ILE A 545 -2.70 -3.37 -10.42
C ILE A 545 -4.12 -3.19 -10.91
N THR A 546 -4.59 -4.20 -11.63
CA THR A 546 -5.98 -4.32 -12.05
C THR A 546 -6.77 -5.08 -11.01
N ARG A 547 -7.95 -4.57 -10.63
CA ARG A 547 -8.83 -5.18 -9.64
C ARG A 547 -10.24 -5.34 -10.18
N HIS A 548 -10.83 -6.50 -9.92
CA HIS A 548 -12.22 -6.80 -10.17
C HIS A 548 -12.92 -7.03 -8.84
N TYR A 549 -13.99 -6.31 -8.57
CA TYR A 549 -14.81 -6.51 -7.38
C TYR A 549 -16.23 -6.88 -7.79
N ILE A 550 -16.77 -7.93 -7.17
CA ILE A 550 -18.16 -8.33 -7.29
C ILE A 550 -18.77 -8.24 -5.90
N ALA A 551 -19.76 -7.38 -5.70
CA ALA A 551 -20.44 -7.18 -4.43
C ALA A 551 -21.92 -7.47 -4.55
N LEU A 552 -22.48 -8.18 -3.57
CA LEU A 552 -23.90 -8.50 -3.47
C LEU A 552 -24.43 -7.94 -2.14
N THR A 553 -25.42 -7.05 -2.19
CA THR A 553 -26.08 -6.54 -0.98
C THR A 553 -27.46 -7.15 -0.83
N LEU A 554 -27.71 -7.72 0.34
CA LEU A 554 -29.03 -8.11 0.81
C LEU A 554 -29.47 -7.14 1.91
N GLY A 555 -30.58 -6.43 1.69
CA GLY A 555 -31.16 -5.48 2.63
C GLY A 555 -32.56 -5.87 3.08
N PHE A 556 -32.79 -5.78 4.40
CA PHE A 556 -34.10 -5.99 5.02
C PHE A 556 -34.58 -4.72 5.70
N ARG A 557 -35.79 -4.26 5.31
CA ARG A 557 -36.44 -3.05 5.84
C ARG A 557 -37.63 -3.42 6.68
N PHE A 558 -37.79 -2.79 7.83
CA PHE A 558 -38.88 -3.05 8.77
C PHE A 558 -39.34 -1.78 9.47
#